data_a8025f10713cca61082adc8517b6ba5d
#
_entry.id   a8025f10713cca61082adc8517b6ba5d
#
_cell.length_a   1.000
_cell.length_b   1.000
_cell.length_c   1.000
_cell.angle_alpha   90.00
_cell.angle_beta   90.00
_cell.angle_gamma   90.00
#
_symmetry.space_group_name_H-M   'P 1'
#
loop_
_entity.id
_entity.type
_entity.pdbx_description
1 polymer ?
#
loop_
_entity_poly.entity_id
_entity_poly.type
_entity_poly.pdbx_seq_one_letter_code
_entity_poly.pdbx_strand_id
1 'polypeptide(L)' 'MKYKVVEADSSKELARKVEIWHIEGWKLVGGVSFAAFGMNYYYCQAMVKE' A
#
# COMPACT_ATOMS: atom_id res chain seq x y z
N MET A 1 -12.73 -7.01 11.46
CA MET A 1 -11.52 -6.38 10.92
C MET A 1 -11.56 -6.41 9.40
N LYS A 2 -11.20 -5.30 8.78
CA LYS A 2 -11.11 -5.21 7.32
C LYS A 2 -9.64 -5.21 6.90
N TYR A 3 -9.35 -5.81 5.79
CA TYR A 3 -7.99 -5.95 5.28
C TYR A 3 -7.95 -5.54 3.82
N LYS A 4 -6.94 -4.78 3.43
CA LYS A 4 -6.73 -4.43 2.03
C LYS A 4 -5.24 -4.39 1.69
N VAL A 5 -4.94 -4.54 0.42
CA VAL A 5 -3.60 -4.36 -0.10
C VAL A 5 -3.65 -3.14 -1.02
N VAL A 6 -2.87 -2.12 -0.68
CA VAL A 6 -2.75 -0.90 -1.48
C VAL A 6 -1.57 -1.08 -2.42
N GLU A 7 -1.78 -0.80 -3.69
CA GLU A 7 -0.82 -1.08 -4.74
C GLU A 7 -0.55 0.16 -5.57
N ALA A 8 0.70 0.35 -5.98
CA ALA A 8 1.08 1.46 -6.83
C ALA A 8 2.31 1.09 -7.66
N ASP A 9 2.54 1.83 -8.73
CA ASP A 9 3.66 1.60 -9.63
C ASP A 9 4.91 2.39 -9.26
N SER A 10 4.86 3.20 -8.22
CA SER A 10 6.01 3.90 -7.69
C SER A 10 5.87 4.06 -6.19
N SER A 11 7.00 4.18 -5.49
CA SER A 11 6.98 4.34 -4.03
C SER A 11 6.33 5.65 -3.63
N LYS A 12 6.51 6.70 -4.42
CA LYS A 12 5.92 8.00 -4.16
C LYS A 12 4.39 7.94 -4.25
N GLU A 13 3.89 7.26 -5.25
CA GLU A 13 2.45 7.09 -5.43
C GLU A 13 1.86 6.22 -4.34
N LEU A 14 2.60 5.17 -3.94
CA LEU A 14 2.16 4.31 -2.84
C LEU A 14 2.05 5.10 -1.54
N ALA A 15 3.05 5.94 -1.25
CA ALA A 15 3.04 6.75 -0.04
C ALA A 15 1.80 7.65 0.01
N ARG A 16 1.45 8.25 -1.12
CA ARG A 16 0.29 9.11 -1.22
C ARG A 16 -1.01 8.34 -0.96
N LYS A 17 -1.14 7.17 -1.57
CA LYS A 17 -2.32 6.33 -1.38
C LYS A 17 -2.45 5.86 0.06
N VAL A 18 -1.34 5.46 0.67
CA VAL A 18 -1.34 5.00 2.06
C VAL A 18 -1.78 6.12 3.00
N GLU A 19 -1.31 7.35 2.76
CA GLU A 19 -1.73 8.50 3.57
C GLU A 19 -3.23 8.72 3.52
N ILE A 20 -3.82 8.61 2.33
CA ILE A 20 -5.26 8.78 2.15
C ILE A 20 -6.02 7.73 2.98
N TRP A 21 -5.62 6.48 2.89
CA TRP A 21 -6.27 5.41 3.63
C TRP A 21 -6.05 5.53 5.14
N HIS A 22 -4.86 6.01 5.52
CA HIS A 22 -4.55 6.21 6.93
C HIS A 22 -5.47 7.26 7.56
N ILE A 23 -5.75 8.33 6.84
CA ILE A 23 -6.68 9.36 7.29
C ILE A 23 -8.08 8.77 7.49
N GLU A 24 -8.45 7.78 6.69
CA GLU A 24 -9.74 7.10 6.80
C GLU A 24 -9.78 6.09 7.94
N GLY A 25 -8.71 5.94 8.69
CA GLY A 25 -8.67 5.05 9.85
C GLY A 25 -7.97 3.72 9.63
N TRP A 26 -7.35 3.53 8.46
CA TRP A 26 -6.62 2.30 8.18
C TRP A 26 -5.23 2.36 8.80
N LYS A 27 -4.76 1.23 9.31
CA LYS A 27 -3.44 1.10 9.92
C LYS A 27 -2.55 0.24 9.04
N LEU A 28 -1.26 0.57 9.03
CA LEU A 28 -0.28 -0.19 8.26
C LEU A 28 0.07 -1.49 8.95
N VAL A 29 0.26 -2.55 8.18
CA VAL A 29 0.67 -3.86 8.67
C VAL A 29 1.95 -4.25 7.93
N GLY A 30 3.05 -4.38 8.68
CA GLY A 30 4.33 -4.74 8.09
C GLY A 30 4.91 -3.65 7.23
N GLY A 31 5.93 -3.98 6.46
CA GLY A 31 6.60 -3.06 5.57
C GLY A 31 6.07 -3.12 4.16
N VAL A 32 6.65 -2.31 3.28
CA VAL A 32 6.29 -2.26 1.88
C VAL A 32 6.89 -3.46 1.15
N SER A 33 6.08 -4.10 0.32
CA SER A 33 6.53 -5.16 -0.57
C SER A 33 6.79 -4.58 -1.95
N PHE A 34 7.78 -5.12 -2.64
CA PHE A 34 8.15 -4.68 -3.97
C PHE A 34 8.24 -5.88 -4.89
N ALA A 35 7.70 -5.74 -6.09
CA ALA A 35 7.83 -6.74 -7.13
C ALA A 35 8.06 -6.07 -8.47
N ALA A 36 8.88 -6.69 -9.31
CA ALA A 36 9.10 -6.24 -10.68
C ALA A 36 8.70 -7.38 -11.61
N PHE A 37 7.92 -7.05 -12.62
CA PHE A 37 7.47 -8.05 -13.59
C PHE A 37 7.57 -7.43 -14.98
N GLY A 38 8.50 -7.92 -15.77
CA GLY A 38 8.79 -7.31 -17.06
C GLY A 38 9.32 -5.91 -16.87
N MET A 39 8.66 -4.93 -17.46
CA MET A 39 9.02 -3.52 -17.32
C MET A 39 8.15 -2.80 -16.29
N ASN A 40 7.33 -3.54 -15.56
CA ASN A 40 6.43 -2.97 -14.56
C ASN A 40 6.97 -3.17 -13.15
N TYR A 41 6.72 -2.18 -12.30
CA TYR A 41 7.09 -2.22 -10.89
C TYR A 41 5.83 -2.11 -10.05
N TYR A 42 5.76 -2.90 -8.99
CA TYR A 42 4.62 -2.90 -8.09
C TYR A 42 5.09 -2.73 -6.67
N TYR A 43 4.56 -1.73 -5.99
CA TYR A 43 4.80 -1.48 -4.57
C TYR A 43 3.48 -1.71 -3.86
N CYS A 44 3.50 -2.51 -2.79
CA CYS A 44 2.29 -2.88 -2.08
C CYS A 44 2.44 -2.65 -0.60
N GLN A 45 1.35 -2.27 0.05
CA GLN A 45 1.29 -2.10 1.49
C GLN A 45 -0.02 -2.68 2.00
N ALA A 46 0.07 -3.61 2.95
CA ALA A 46 -1.13 -4.16 3.58
C ALA A 46 -1.64 -3.19 4.64
N MET A 47 -2.94 -3.04 4.74
CA MET A 47 -3.58 -2.17 5.71
C MET A 47 -4.81 -2.85 6.30
N VAL A 48 -5.08 -2.55 7.56
CA VAL A 48 -6.24 -3.09 8.28
C VAL A 48 -7.04 -1.97 8.93
N LYS A 49 -8.31 -2.23 9.11
CA LYS A 49 -9.22 -1.31 9.79
C LYS A 49 -10.17 -2.13 10.66
N GLU A 50 -10.37 -1.67 11.90
CA GLU A 50 -11.29 -2.31 12.82
C GLU A 50 -12.75 -2.23 12.35
#